data_54c25f2647c01b0642d6a0d1a1740f6e
#
_entry.id   54c25f2647c01b0642d6a0d1a1740f6e
#
_cell.length_a   1.000
_cell.length_b   1.000
_cell.length_c   1.000
_cell.angle_alpha   90.00
_cell.angle_beta   90.00
_cell.angle_gamma   90.00
#
_symmetry.space_group_name_H-M   'P 1'
#
loop_
_entity.id
_entity.type
_entity.pdbx_description
1 polymer ?
#
loop_
_entity_poly.entity_id
_entity_poly.type
_entity_poly.pdbx_seq_one_letter_code
_entity_poly.pdbx_strand_id
1 'polypeptide(L)'
;ILEPEVNINLGTKYISTLIAKYDCIELALAAYNAGSGNVDTWILDEILKEDGSNIENIPYKETNNYVRKILRDYKIYQNLY
;
A
#
# COMPACT_ATOMS: atom_id res chain seq x y z
N ILE A 1 -2.30 -5.99 -15.68
CA ILE A 1 -1.93 -6.26 -15.37
C ILE A 1 -1.67 -7.30 -15.55
N LEU A 2 -1.63 -7.92 -16.27
CA LEU A 2 -1.38 -8.72 -15.98
C LEU A 2 -0.31 -9.14 -15.84
N GLU A 3 0.52 -8.81 -16.43
CA GLU A 3 1.52 -8.81 -15.60
C GLU A 3 1.19 -8.75 -14.20
N PRO A 4 0.05 -8.33 -13.80
CA PRO A 4 -0.33 -8.42 -12.41
C PRO A 4 -0.22 -9.81 -11.88
N GLU A 5 -0.52 -10.79 -12.71
CA GLU A 5 -0.41 -12.15 -12.25
C GLU A 5 0.99 -12.50 -11.89
N VAL A 6 1.93 -12.08 -12.72
CA VAL A 6 3.32 -12.35 -12.45
C VAL A 6 3.76 -11.65 -11.19
N ASN A 7 3.32 -10.42 -11.03
CA ASN A 7 3.68 -9.68 -9.84
C ASN A 7 3.11 -10.33 -8.59
N ILE A 8 1.91 -10.84 -8.69
CA ILE A 8 1.32 -11.51 -7.55
C ILE A 8 2.15 -12.73 -7.18
N ASN A 9 2.57 -13.48 -8.16
CA ASN A 9 3.39 -14.65 -7.87
C ASN A 9 4.69 -14.29 -7.21
N LEU A 10 5.32 -13.22 -7.63
CA LEU A 10 6.58 -12.82 -7.08
C LEU A 10 6.43 -12.19 -5.72
N GLY A 11 5.35 -11.44 -5.51
CA GLY A 11 5.20 -10.67 -4.32
C GLY A 11 4.23 -11.20 -3.29
N THR A 12 3.63 -12.35 -3.56
CA THR A 12 2.54 -12.82 -2.71
C THR A 12 2.96 -12.94 -1.25
N LYS A 13 4.09 -13.58 -0.98
CA LYS A 13 4.54 -13.73 0.39
C LYS A 13 4.88 -12.40 1.02
N TYR A 14 5.56 -11.57 0.27
CA TYR A 14 6.00 -10.29 0.80
C TYR A 14 4.82 -9.37 1.07
N ILE A 15 3.87 -9.29 0.13
CA ILE A 15 2.73 -8.41 0.33
C ILE A 15 1.85 -8.94 1.47
N SER A 16 1.76 -10.25 1.62
CA SER A 16 1.01 -10.83 2.73
C SER A 16 1.66 -10.46 4.06
N THR A 17 2.98 -10.48 4.11
CA THR A 17 3.70 -10.08 5.29
C THR A 17 3.43 -8.62 5.63
N LEU A 18 3.41 -7.78 4.62
CA LEU A 18 3.15 -6.35 4.82
C LEU A 18 1.73 -6.10 5.28
N ILE A 19 0.77 -6.83 4.71
CA ILE A 19 -0.61 -6.69 5.14
C ILE A 19 -0.74 -7.09 6.60
N ALA A 20 -0.07 -8.16 6.99
CA ALA A 20 -0.10 -8.60 8.38
C ALA A 20 0.56 -7.57 9.30
N LYS A 21 1.64 -6.95 8.82
CA LYS A 21 2.36 -5.98 9.62
C LYS A 21 1.53 -4.74 9.89
N TYR A 22 0.89 -4.23 8.85
CA TYR A 22 0.17 -2.96 8.97
C TYR A 22 -1.33 -3.15 9.22
N ASP A 23 -1.82 -4.37 9.03
CA ASP A 23 -3.24 -4.67 9.18
C ASP A 23 -4.07 -3.75 8.28
N CYS A 24 -3.56 -3.43 7.10
CA CYS A 24 -4.15 -2.43 6.24
C CYS A 24 -3.57 -2.59 4.84
N ILE A 25 -4.44 -2.76 3.84
CA ILE A 25 -3.97 -2.95 2.47
C ILE A 25 -3.32 -1.68 1.93
N GLU A 26 -3.83 -0.52 2.31
CA GLU A 26 -3.30 0.74 1.81
C GLU A 26 -1.84 0.91 2.21
N LEU A 27 -1.55 0.71 3.47
CA LEU A 27 -0.17 0.86 3.95
C LEU A 27 0.72 -0.25 3.42
N ALA A 28 0.17 -1.45 3.26
CA ALA A 28 0.94 -2.55 2.70
C ALA A 28 1.37 -2.24 1.26
N LEU A 29 0.49 -1.68 0.47
CA LEU A 29 0.83 -1.32 -0.90
C LEU A 29 1.87 -0.21 -0.93
N ALA A 30 1.74 0.76 -0.05
CA ALA A 30 2.73 1.82 0.04
C ALA A 30 4.10 1.26 0.40
N ALA A 31 4.13 0.33 1.35
CA ALA A 31 5.38 -0.29 1.76
C ALA A 31 5.97 -1.17 0.67
N TYR A 32 5.12 -1.82 -0.10
CA TYR A 32 5.58 -2.65 -1.19
C TYR A 32 6.29 -1.81 -2.25
N ASN A 33 5.79 -0.61 -2.49
CA ASN A 33 6.36 0.28 -3.51
C ASN A 33 7.52 1.11 -2.98
N ALA A 34 7.38 1.66 -1.78
CA ALA A 34 8.36 2.60 -1.26
C ALA A 34 9.29 2.00 -0.20
N GLY A 35 8.95 0.83 0.31
CA GLY A 35 9.72 0.22 1.38
C GLY A 35 9.07 0.44 2.73
N SER A 36 9.12 -0.59 3.57
CA SER A 36 8.48 -0.50 4.87
C SER A 36 9.17 0.52 5.77
N GLY A 37 10.47 0.72 5.60
CA GLY A 37 11.17 1.73 6.40
C GLY A 37 10.62 3.11 6.18
N ASN A 38 10.32 3.45 4.93
CA ASN A 38 9.75 4.75 4.61
C ASN A 38 8.35 4.90 5.20
N VAL A 39 7.54 3.85 5.05
CA VAL A 39 6.19 3.90 5.58
C VAL A 39 6.20 4.02 7.10
N ASP A 40 7.09 3.27 7.75
CA ASP A 40 7.21 3.36 9.21
C ASP A 40 7.59 4.77 9.65
N THR A 41 8.50 5.39 8.91
CA THR A 41 8.90 6.76 9.22
C THR A 41 7.74 7.72 9.05
N TRP A 42 6.96 7.55 7.99
CA TRP A 42 5.81 8.42 7.74
C TRP A 42 4.77 8.29 8.83
N ILE A 43 4.58 7.07 9.34
CA ILE A 43 3.65 6.87 10.45
C ILE A 43 4.20 7.50 11.72
N LEU A 44 5.48 7.30 11.98
CA LEU A 44 6.11 7.85 13.16
C LEU A 44 6.05 9.38 13.17
N ASP A 45 6.23 9.97 12.00
CA ASP A 45 6.19 11.42 11.85
C ASP A 45 4.76 11.96 11.76
N GLU A 46 3.78 11.06 11.86
CA GLU A 46 2.36 11.42 11.81
C GLU A 46 1.95 11.98 10.47
N ILE A 47 2.71 11.65 9.42
CA ILE A 47 2.29 11.98 8.07
C ILE A 47 1.18 11.05 7.62
N LEU A 48 1.27 9.78 8.00
CA LEU A 48 0.25 8.79 7.71
C LEU A 48 -0.32 8.23 8.99
N LYS A 49 -1.61 7.93 8.96
CA LYS A 49 -2.26 7.27 10.08
C LYS A 49 -2.10 5.77 9.98
N GLU A 50 -2.11 5.12 11.12
CA GLU A 50 -1.91 3.67 11.17
C GLU A 50 -3.03 2.90 10.48
N ASP A 51 -4.18 3.51 10.33
CA ASP A 51 -5.31 2.84 9.68
C ASP A 51 -5.34 3.08 8.18
N GLY A 52 -4.39 3.83 7.65
CA GLY A 52 -4.31 4.05 6.21
C GLY A 52 -5.35 5.01 5.67
N SER A 53 -6.04 5.73 6.54
CA SER A 53 -7.15 6.57 6.09
C SER A 53 -6.71 7.81 5.34
N ASN A 54 -5.44 8.19 5.42
CA ASN A 54 -4.97 9.41 4.76
C ASN A 54 -3.80 9.13 3.83
N ILE A 55 -3.92 8.09 3.02
CA ILE A 55 -2.84 7.72 2.10
C ILE A 55 -2.55 8.80 1.08
N GLU A 56 -3.47 9.73 0.88
CA GLU A 56 -3.20 10.84 -0.05
C GLU A 56 -2.06 11.71 0.46
N ASN A 57 -1.67 11.56 1.73
CA ASN A 57 -0.57 12.33 2.30
C ASN A 57 0.78 11.69 2.05
N ILE A 58 0.83 10.55 1.37
CA ILE A 58 2.11 9.91 1.06
C ILE A 58 3.02 10.91 0.34
N PRO A 59 4.22 11.19 0.90
CA PRO A 59 5.07 12.23 0.33
C PRO A 59 5.67 11.89 -1.03
N TYR A 60 5.91 10.59 -1.28
CA TYR A 60 6.47 10.17 -2.55
C TYR A 60 5.36 10.13 -3.59
N LYS A 61 5.49 10.98 -4.59
CA LYS A 61 4.47 11.08 -5.60
C LYS A 61 4.23 9.76 -6.32
N GLU A 62 5.30 9.06 -6.63
CA GLU A 62 5.19 7.79 -7.33
C GLU A 62 4.41 6.77 -6.49
N THR A 63 4.74 6.68 -5.21
CA THR A 63 4.06 5.76 -4.33
C THR A 63 2.62 6.16 -4.12
N ASN A 64 2.39 7.45 -3.97
CA ASN A 64 1.04 7.98 -3.80
C ASN A 64 0.17 7.57 -4.99
N ASN A 65 0.67 7.80 -6.20
CA ASN A 65 -0.08 7.45 -7.40
C ASN A 65 -0.25 5.94 -7.53
N TYR A 66 0.77 5.18 -7.17
CA TYR A 66 0.73 3.74 -7.26
C TYR A 66 -0.38 3.15 -6.38
N VAL A 67 -0.41 3.57 -5.13
CA VAL A 67 -1.40 3.04 -4.20
C VAL A 67 -2.81 3.41 -4.63
N ARG A 68 -2.99 4.67 -4.98
CA ARG A 68 -4.32 5.13 -5.36
C ARG A 68 -4.80 4.47 -6.65
N LYS A 69 -3.88 4.24 -7.58
CA LYS A 69 -4.24 3.59 -8.82
C LYS A 69 -4.69 2.15 -8.59
N ILE A 70 -3.97 1.43 -7.76
CA ILE A 70 -4.32 0.04 -7.50
C ILE A 70 -5.65 -0.06 -6.79
N LEU A 71 -5.88 0.77 -5.80
CA LEU A 71 -7.15 0.74 -5.09
C LEU A 71 -8.30 1.06 -6.01
N ARG A 72 -8.11 2.02 -6.92
CA ARG A 72 -9.14 2.40 -7.85
C ARG A 72 -9.38 1.33 -8.91
N ASP A 73 -8.29 0.85 -9.51
CA ASP A 73 -8.40 -0.06 -10.65
C ASP A 73 -8.93 -1.43 -10.23
N TYR A 74 -8.56 -1.88 -9.06
CA TYR A 74 -8.98 -3.20 -8.60
C TYR A 74 -10.20 -3.14 -7.71
N LYS A 75 -10.64 -1.92 -7.37
CA LYS A 75 -11.82 -1.72 -6.54
C LYS A 75 -11.76 -2.48 -5.24
N ILE A 76 -10.55 -2.65 -4.73
CA ILE A 76 -10.37 -3.38 -3.49
C ILE A 76 -11.11 -2.69 -2.37
N TYR A 77 -10.95 -1.39 -2.31
CA TYR A 77 -11.56 -0.60 -1.27
C TYR A 77 -13.07 -0.62 -1.33
N GLN A 78 -13.60 -0.57 -2.56
CA GLN A 78 -15.03 -0.53 -2.76
C GLN A 78 -15.69 -1.84 -2.44
N ASN A 79 -14.99 -2.93 -2.63
CA ASN A 79 -15.56 -4.24 -2.36
C ASN A 79 -15.79 -4.49 -0.88
N LEU A 80 -15.25 -3.64 -0.04
CA LEU A 80 -15.46 -3.78 1.39
C LEU A 80 -16.79 -3.19 1.82
N TYR A 81 -17.46 -2.52 0.94
CA TYR A 81 -18.71 -1.86 1.22
C TYR A 81 -19.75 -2.28 0.19
#